data_200b6a7629f35f24f74ef25a5c63ee3c
#
_entry.id   200b6a7629f35f24f74ef25a5c63ee3c
#
_cell.length_a   1.000
_cell.length_b   1.000
_cell.length_c   1.000
_cell.angle_alpha   90.00
_cell.angle_beta   90.00
_cell.angle_gamma   90.00
#
_symmetry.space_group_name_H-M   'P 1'
#
loop_
_entity.id
_entity.type
_entity.pdbx_description
1 polymer ?
#
loop_
_entity_poly.entity_id
_entity_poly.type
_entity_poly.pdbx_seq_one_letter_code
_entity_poly.pdbx_strand_id
1 'polypeptide(L)'
;MKTIWIVSGALLLSIAAVGISTRAVKSATVQPVAASPAQQGDVARGKYLVEDVAMCSECHTPRDSSGNLIKERWLQGAPTWIAPVSPDSRWAWNAPTIAGFPGYSDADAVNIFERGMGANGQPIQRPMHLYHMSHEDTLAIVAYLKSLPSKPQQ
;
A
#
# COMPACT_ATOMS: atom_id res chain seq x y z
N MET A 1 -31.54 -95.95 13.79
CA MET A 1 -32.10 -94.79 14.47
C MET A 1 -30.94 -93.96 15.02
N LYS A 2 -30.56 -92.85 14.44
CA LYS A 2 -29.44 -91.99 14.83
C LYS A 2 -30.01 -90.67 15.26
N THR A 3 -29.95 -90.37 16.54
CA THR A 3 -30.45 -89.12 17.15
C THR A 3 -29.38 -88.05 16.99
N ILE A 4 -29.72 -86.95 16.28
CA ILE A 4 -28.86 -85.80 16.09
C ILE A 4 -29.17 -84.74 17.13
N TRP A 5 -28.20 -84.42 17.95
CA TRP A 5 -28.28 -83.33 18.94
C TRP A 5 -27.89 -82.01 18.22
N ILE A 6 -28.79 -81.07 18.19
CA ILE A 6 -28.53 -79.71 17.75
C ILE A 6 -28.09 -78.88 18.94
N VAL A 7 -26.86 -78.44 18.96
CA VAL A 7 -26.33 -77.55 19.96
C VAL A 7 -26.55 -76.08 19.43
N SER A 8 -27.48 -75.41 20.08
CA SER A 8 -27.71 -74.00 19.84
C SER A 8 -26.65 -73.15 20.57
N GLY A 9 -25.70 -72.63 19.81
CA GLY A 9 -24.74 -71.62 20.25
C GLY A 9 -25.34 -70.27 20.28
N ALA A 10 -25.59 -69.67 21.41
CA ALA A 10 -25.98 -68.28 21.51
C ALA A 10 -24.75 -67.36 21.34
N LEU A 11 -24.70 -66.64 20.22
CA LEU A 11 -23.65 -65.67 19.96
C LEU A 11 -24.05 -64.34 20.61
N LEU A 12 -23.42 -63.96 21.69
CA LEU A 12 -23.59 -62.65 22.32
C LEU A 12 -22.80 -61.60 21.53
N LEU A 13 -23.47 -60.75 20.76
CA LEU A 13 -22.89 -59.57 20.13
C LEU A 13 -22.72 -58.50 21.19
N SER A 14 -21.47 -58.25 21.58
CA SER A 14 -21.10 -57.07 22.37
C SER A 14 -21.02 -55.86 21.45
N ILE A 15 -22.01 -54.96 21.52
CA ILE A 15 -22.00 -53.67 20.83
C ILE A 15 -21.15 -52.70 21.65
N ALA A 16 -19.91 -52.49 21.21
CA ALA A 16 -19.09 -51.45 21.77
C ALA A 16 -19.64 -50.07 21.31
N ALA A 17 -20.22 -49.31 22.20
CA ALA A 17 -20.64 -47.95 21.93
C ALA A 17 -19.39 -47.04 21.75
N VAL A 18 -19.06 -46.71 20.51
CA VAL A 18 -18.07 -45.70 20.19
C VAL A 18 -18.68 -44.34 20.51
N GLY A 19 -18.30 -43.77 21.64
CA GLY A 19 -18.68 -42.41 22.01
C GLY A 19 -18.06 -41.40 21.06
N ILE A 20 -18.84 -40.88 20.15
CA ILE A 20 -18.47 -39.74 19.29
C ILE A 20 -18.50 -38.50 20.16
N SER A 21 -17.34 -38.10 20.70
CA SER A 21 -17.18 -36.80 21.34
C SER A 21 -17.30 -35.71 20.29
N THR A 22 -18.46 -35.14 20.14
CA THR A 22 -18.65 -33.90 19.37
C THR A 22 -17.99 -32.76 20.12
N ARG A 23 -16.73 -32.45 19.78
CA ARG A 23 -16.13 -31.18 20.20
C ARG A 23 -16.93 -30.08 19.56
N ALA A 24 -17.67 -29.32 20.35
CA ALA A 24 -18.29 -28.08 19.94
C ALA A 24 -17.19 -27.15 19.47
N VAL A 25 -17.11 -26.93 18.14
CA VAL A 25 -16.27 -25.88 17.57
C VAL A 25 -16.90 -24.58 18.06
N LYS A 26 -16.26 -23.93 19.05
CA LYS A 26 -16.58 -22.57 19.42
C LYS A 26 -16.44 -21.73 18.15
N SER A 27 -17.55 -21.33 17.54
CA SER A 27 -17.55 -20.28 16.51
C SER A 27 -16.86 -19.08 17.12
N ALA A 28 -15.65 -18.81 16.67
CA ALA A 28 -14.99 -17.54 16.95
C ALA A 28 -15.89 -16.48 16.35
N THR A 29 -16.57 -15.72 17.20
CA THR A 29 -17.29 -14.52 16.81
C THR A 29 -16.24 -13.60 16.20
N VAL A 30 -16.24 -13.46 14.88
CA VAL A 30 -15.45 -12.43 14.22
C VAL A 30 -16.02 -11.11 14.73
N GLN A 31 -15.33 -10.52 15.70
CA GLN A 31 -15.66 -9.18 16.13
C GLN A 31 -15.52 -8.29 14.90
N PRO A 32 -16.50 -7.45 14.57
CA PRO A 32 -16.32 -6.42 13.57
C PRO A 32 -15.09 -5.63 14.01
N VAL A 33 -14.04 -5.65 13.20
CA VAL A 33 -12.91 -4.73 13.37
C VAL A 33 -13.56 -3.36 13.35
N ALA A 34 -13.57 -2.68 14.51
CA ALA A 34 -14.04 -1.31 14.59
C ALA A 34 -13.32 -0.55 13.48
N ALA A 35 -14.09 0.06 12.56
CA ALA A 35 -13.52 0.88 11.52
C ALA A 35 -12.60 1.87 12.21
N SER A 36 -11.28 1.75 11.97
CA SER A 36 -10.31 2.73 12.44
C SER A 36 -10.82 4.11 12.07
N PRO A 37 -10.72 5.10 12.96
CA PRO A 37 -11.11 6.47 12.61
C PRO A 37 -10.45 6.81 11.30
N ALA A 38 -11.24 7.33 10.35
CA ALA A 38 -10.92 7.55 8.94
C ALA A 38 -9.43 7.89 8.77
N GLN A 39 -8.71 7.01 8.12
CA GLN A 39 -7.27 6.87 8.15
C GLN A 39 -6.60 8.20 7.81
N GLN A 40 -6.31 8.98 8.83
CA GLN A 40 -5.29 10.00 8.72
C GLN A 40 -3.99 9.24 8.51
N GLY A 41 -3.41 9.40 7.32
CA GLY A 41 -2.17 8.72 7.00
C GLY A 41 -1.11 9.01 8.07
N ASP A 42 -0.32 7.99 8.41
CA ASP A 42 0.77 8.12 9.36
C ASP A 42 1.86 9.01 8.77
N VAL A 43 1.99 10.24 9.30
CA VAL A 43 2.98 11.23 8.84
C VAL A 43 4.41 10.71 8.98
N ALA A 44 4.74 9.95 10.03
CA ALA A 44 6.08 9.40 10.22
C ALA A 44 6.36 8.30 9.18
N ARG A 45 5.40 7.45 8.90
CA ARG A 45 5.48 6.46 7.82
C ARG A 45 5.63 7.16 6.47
N GLY A 46 4.82 8.20 6.22
CA GLY A 46 4.89 8.98 4.99
C GLY A 46 6.24 9.65 4.79
N LYS A 47 6.82 10.22 5.85
CA LYS A 47 8.18 10.77 5.82
C LYS A 47 9.20 9.73 5.38
N TYR A 48 9.20 8.56 6.01
CA TYR A 48 10.12 7.47 5.66
C TYR A 48 9.94 7.04 4.20
N LEU A 49 8.70 6.91 3.72
CA LEU A 49 8.44 6.52 2.34
C LEU A 49 8.93 7.57 1.34
N VAL A 50 8.73 8.84 1.60
CA VAL A 50 9.08 9.95 0.70
C VAL A 50 10.59 10.20 0.69
N GLU A 51 11.24 10.16 1.85
CA GLU A 51 12.64 10.58 1.98
C GLU A 51 13.61 9.41 1.77
N ASP A 52 13.30 8.23 2.27
CA ASP A 52 14.26 7.11 2.35
C ASP A 52 13.94 5.98 1.37
N VAL A 53 12.68 5.75 1.03
CA VAL A 53 12.28 4.64 0.15
C VAL A 53 12.10 5.08 -1.29
N ALA A 54 11.18 6.01 -1.53
CA ALA A 54 10.88 6.51 -2.88
C ALA A 54 11.82 7.65 -3.30
N MET A 55 12.57 8.24 -2.36
CA MET A 55 13.57 9.30 -2.60
C MET A 55 13.02 10.43 -3.48
N CYS A 56 11.81 10.89 -3.20
CA CYS A 56 11.12 11.90 -3.99
C CYS A 56 11.92 13.21 -4.11
N SER A 57 12.71 13.51 -3.07
CA SER A 57 13.59 14.69 -3.01
C SER A 57 14.62 14.74 -4.13
N GLU A 58 15.05 13.60 -4.66
CA GLU A 58 16.07 13.54 -5.71
C GLU A 58 15.63 14.25 -6.99
N CYS A 59 14.33 14.20 -7.29
CA CYS A 59 13.75 14.86 -8.45
C CYS A 59 12.95 16.12 -8.10
N HIS A 60 12.33 16.17 -6.91
CA HIS A 60 11.42 17.25 -6.53
C HIS A 60 12.07 18.37 -5.68
N THR A 61 13.37 18.27 -5.39
CA THR A 61 14.13 19.33 -4.70
C THR A 61 15.20 19.90 -5.62
N PRO A 62 15.32 21.22 -5.74
CA PRO A 62 16.38 21.83 -6.54
C PRO A 62 17.77 21.51 -5.99
N ARG A 63 18.75 21.58 -6.89
CA ARG A 63 20.17 21.41 -6.54
C ARG A 63 20.94 22.72 -6.68
N ASP A 64 21.95 22.88 -5.87
CA ASP A 64 22.94 23.95 -6.02
C ASP A 64 23.93 23.66 -7.17
N SER A 65 24.85 24.58 -7.41
CA SER A 65 25.90 24.44 -8.44
C SER A 65 26.86 23.26 -8.19
N SER A 66 26.92 22.75 -6.97
CA SER A 66 27.72 21.58 -6.58
C SER A 66 26.94 20.28 -6.66
N GLY A 67 25.65 20.32 -7.02
CA GLY A 67 24.79 19.15 -7.13
C GLY A 67 24.09 18.74 -5.84
N ASN A 68 24.29 19.46 -4.72
CA ASN A 68 23.64 19.15 -3.46
C ASN A 68 22.17 19.63 -3.45
N LEU A 69 21.29 18.90 -2.76
CA LEU A 69 19.90 19.30 -2.57
C LEU A 69 19.79 20.55 -1.70
N ILE A 70 19.06 21.56 -2.16
CA ILE A 70 18.82 22.81 -1.43
C ILE A 70 17.71 22.55 -0.39
N LYS A 71 18.09 22.37 0.88
CA LYS A 71 17.18 22.00 1.98
C LYS A 71 16.08 23.03 2.22
N GLU A 72 16.34 24.30 1.99
CA GLU A 72 15.39 25.41 2.13
C GLU A 72 14.27 25.33 1.06
N ARG A 73 14.49 24.55 0.02
CA ARG A 73 13.55 24.33 -1.08
C ARG A 73 13.10 22.87 -1.19
N TRP A 74 13.06 22.19 -0.03
CA TRP A 74 12.71 20.78 0.06
C TRP A 74 11.38 20.47 -0.61
N LEU A 75 11.39 19.56 -1.59
CA LEU A 75 10.22 19.09 -2.35
C LEU A 75 9.42 20.19 -3.07
N GLN A 76 10.05 21.34 -3.36
CA GLN A 76 9.38 22.50 -3.99
C GLN A 76 9.50 22.54 -5.52
N GLY A 77 9.75 21.38 -6.13
CA GLY A 77 9.91 21.27 -7.57
C GLY A 77 11.29 21.68 -8.08
N ALA A 78 11.71 21.06 -9.17
CA ALA A 78 13.03 21.29 -9.76
C ALA A 78 13.05 20.93 -11.25
N PRO A 79 13.98 21.51 -12.04
CA PRO A 79 14.34 20.94 -13.31
C PRO A 79 14.85 19.51 -13.15
N THR A 80 14.45 18.61 -14.04
CA THR A 80 14.91 17.24 -14.06
C THR A 80 16.39 17.19 -14.44
N TRP A 81 17.21 16.60 -13.58
CA TRP A 81 18.68 16.56 -13.75
C TRP A 81 19.17 15.37 -14.59
N ILE A 82 18.28 14.50 -15.01
CA ILE A 82 18.54 13.34 -15.89
C ILE A 82 17.85 13.53 -17.21
N ALA A 83 18.37 12.93 -18.27
CA ALA A 83 17.82 12.99 -19.61
C ALA A 83 17.54 11.59 -20.15
N PRO A 84 16.57 11.43 -21.09
CA PRO A 84 16.33 10.15 -21.73
C PRO A 84 17.50 9.78 -22.66
N VAL A 85 17.82 8.48 -22.75
CA VAL A 85 18.85 7.96 -23.68
C VAL A 85 18.49 8.11 -25.16
N SER A 86 17.20 8.24 -25.44
CA SER A 86 16.66 8.51 -26.78
C SER A 86 15.52 9.52 -26.66
N PRO A 87 15.22 10.27 -27.77
CA PRO A 87 14.14 11.25 -27.72
C PRO A 87 12.83 10.65 -27.22
N ASP A 88 12.26 11.25 -26.18
CA ASP A 88 10.96 10.88 -25.62
C ASP A 88 10.11 12.15 -25.44
N SER A 89 9.07 12.31 -26.26
CA SER A 89 8.17 13.46 -26.22
C SER A 89 7.33 13.53 -24.94
N ARG A 90 7.29 12.45 -24.17
CA ARG A 90 6.58 12.37 -22.87
C ARG A 90 7.51 12.55 -21.68
N TRP A 91 8.76 12.95 -21.90
CA TRP A 91 9.71 13.20 -20.82
C TRP A 91 9.37 14.50 -20.09
N ALA A 92 9.22 14.43 -18.77
CA ALA A 92 9.02 15.60 -17.93
C ALA A 92 10.38 16.26 -17.62
N TRP A 93 10.59 17.46 -18.14
CA TRP A 93 11.81 18.24 -17.88
C TRP A 93 11.77 19.03 -16.57
N ASN A 94 10.62 19.06 -15.91
CA ASN A 94 10.45 19.67 -14.60
C ASN A 94 9.60 18.77 -13.72
N ALA A 95 10.07 18.53 -12.49
CA ALA A 95 9.30 17.91 -11.42
C ALA A 95 8.50 19.00 -10.70
N PRO A 96 7.19 18.82 -10.48
CA PRO A 96 6.37 19.81 -9.80
C PRO A 96 6.70 19.92 -8.31
N THR A 97 6.23 21.01 -7.68
CA THR A 97 6.15 21.11 -6.21
C THR A 97 5.22 20.04 -5.65
N ILE A 98 5.70 19.30 -4.66
CA ILE A 98 4.89 18.33 -3.91
C ILE A 98 4.83 18.65 -2.41
N ALA A 99 5.66 19.58 -1.90
CA ALA A 99 5.52 20.11 -0.54
C ALA A 99 4.17 20.85 -0.39
N GLY A 100 3.40 20.47 0.62
CA GLY A 100 2.01 20.96 0.80
C GLY A 100 0.99 20.30 -0.12
N PHE A 101 1.41 19.46 -1.05
CA PHE A 101 0.59 18.73 -2.04
C PHE A 101 -0.40 19.64 -2.79
N PRO A 102 0.06 20.77 -3.34
CA PRO A 102 -0.81 21.77 -3.93
C PRO A 102 -1.43 21.28 -5.25
N GLY A 103 -2.73 21.52 -5.43
CA GLY A 103 -3.42 21.22 -6.67
C GLY A 103 -3.82 19.76 -6.87
N TYR A 104 -3.58 18.89 -5.88
CA TYR A 104 -3.94 17.47 -5.93
C TYR A 104 -4.90 17.11 -4.80
N SER A 105 -5.91 16.32 -5.12
CA SER A 105 -6.79 15.68 -4.16
C SER A 105 -6.21 14.35 -3.66
N ASP A 106 -6.80 13.77 -2.61
CA ASP A 106 -6.41 12.43 -2.15
C ASP A 106 -6.74 11.36 -3.19
N ALA A 107 -7.79 11.56 -3.99
CA ALA A 107 -8.12 10.68 -5.11
C ALA A 107 -7.06 10.74 -6.22
N ASP A 108 -6.47 11.90 -6.48
CA ASP A 108 -5.35 12.03 -7.42
C ASP A 108 -4.13 11.29 -6.90
N ALA A 109 -3.85 11.37 -5.58
CA ALA A 109 -2.76 10.63 -4.97
C ALA A 109 -2.92 9.11 -5.14
N VAL A 110 -4.13 8.59 -4.91
CA VAL A 110 -4.47 7.18 -5.14
C VAL A 110 -4.18 6.79 -6.60
N ASN A 111 -4.61 7.60 -7.56
CA ASN A 111 -4.33 7.32 -8.96
C ASN A 111 -2.84 7.37 -9.28
N ILE A 112 -2.11 8.35 -8.75
CA ILE A 112 -0.66 8.53 -8.97
C ILE A 112 0.13 7.37 -8.37
N PHE A 113 -0.06 7.06 -7.09
CA PHE A 113 0.82 6.14 -6.36
C PHE A 113 0.40 4.68 -6.44
N GLU A 114 -0.89 4.40 -6.64
CA GLU A 114 -1.39 3.01 -6.73
C GLU A 114 -1.51 2.53 -8.18
N ARG A 115 -1.80 3.43 -9.12
CA ARG A 115 -2.12 3.08 -10.52
C ARG A 115 -1.19 3.67 -11.56
N GLY A 116 -0.29 4.57 -11.17
CA GLY A 116 0.62 5.25 -12.11
C GLY A 116 -0.08 6.21 -13.08
N MET A 117 -1.24 6.76 -12.68
CA MET A 117 -2.06 7.66 -13.49
C MET A 117 -2.06 9.07 -12.91
N GLY A 118 -1.78 10.08 -13.71
CA GLY A 118 -1.88 11.48 -13.29
C GLY A 118 -3.32 11.95 -13.10
N ALA A 119 -3.49 13.11 -12.48
CA ALA A 119 -4.80 13.75 -12.29
C ALA A 119 -5.57 14.02 -13.59
N ASN A 120 -4.87 14.14 -14.69
CA ASN A 120 -5.45 14.29 -16.03
C ASN A 120 -5.88 12.97 -16.69
N GLY A 121 -5.81 11.85 -15.97
CA GLY A 121 -6.16 10.52 -16.47
C GLY A 121 -5.14 9.92 -17.46
N GLN A 122 -3.98 10.55 -17.63
CA GLN A 122 -2.89 10.04 -18.46
C GLN A 122 -1.84 9.33 -17.60
N PRO A 123 -1.09 8.38 -18.15
CA PRO A 123 0.03 7.78 -17.44
C PRO A 123 1.03 8.84 -16.97
N ILE A 124 1.59 8.63 -15.78
CA ILE A 124 2.65 9.48 -15.23
C ILE A 124 3.80 9.58 -16.23
N GLN A 125 4.29 10.81 -16.41
CA GLN A 125 5.40 11.07 -17.31
C GLN A 125 6.73 10.64 -16.68
N ARG A 126 7.59 10.01 -17.50
CA ARG A 126 8.98 9.76 -17.10
C ARG A 126 9.74 11.08 -16.92
N PRO A 127 10.73 11.13 -16.03
CA PRO A 127 11.39 10.02 -15.33
C PRO A 127 10.71 9.58 -14.03
N MET A 128 9.57 10.14 -13.65
CA MET A 128 8.89 9.69 -12.43
C MET A 128 8.59 8.19 -12.51
N HIS A 129 8.86 7.48 -11.42
CA HIS A 129 8.58 6.05 -11.33
C HIS A 129 7.08 5.77 -11.30
N LEU A 130 6.68 4.66 -11.91
CA LEU A 130 5.35 4.09 -11.73
C LEU A 130 5.36 3.31 -10.42
N TYR A 131 4.69 3.87 -9.42
CA TYR A 131 4.53 3.20 -8.13
C TYR A 131 3.28 2.32 -8.16
N HIS A 132 3.31 1.27 -7.35
CA HIS A 132 2.19 0.37 -7.06
C HIS A 132 2.09 0.20 -5.55
N MET A 133 1.89 1.31 -4.87
CA MET A 133 1.85 1.36 -3.41
C MET A 133 0.51 0.84 -2.88
N SER A 134 0.52 0.40 -1.63
CA SER A 134 -0.72 0.12 -0.91
C SER A 134 -1.51 1.41 -0.66
N HIS A 135 -2.80 1.27 -0.43
CA HIS A 135 -3.64 2.43 -0.07
C HIS A 135 -3.17 3.11 1.21
N GLU A 136 -2.76 2.34 2.21
CA GLU A 136 -2.22 2.84 3.48
C GLU A 136 -0.95 3.67 3.27
N ASP A 137 0.01 3.18 2.49
CA ASP A 137 1.25 3.90 2.17
C ASP A 137 0.97 5.17 1.36
N THR A 138 0.02 5.12 0.43
CA THR A 138 -0.43 6.29 -0.33
C THR A 138 -0.97 7.38 0.59
N LEU A 139 -1.85 7.04 1.52
CA LEU A 139 -2.39 7.99 2.49
C LEU A 139 -1.32 8.55 3.44
N ALA A 140 -0.36 7.72 3.85
CA ALA A 140 0.77 8.15 4.67
C ALA A 140 1.64 9.18 3.92
N ILE A 141 1.96 8.94 2.65
CA ILE A 141 2.70 9.88 1.80
C ILE A 141 1.96 11.21 1.71
N VAL A 142 0.65 11.18 1.43
CA VAL A 142 -0.18 12.39 1.32
C VAL A 142 -0.19 13.16 2.63
N ALA A 143 -0.34 12.47 3.77
CA ALA A 143 -0.31 13.11 5.09
C ALA A 143 1.02 13.81 5.35
N TYR A 144 2.14 13.17 5.03
CA TYR A 144 3.45 13.79 5.16
C TYR A 144 3.61 15.00 4.22
N LEU A 145 3.31 14.85 2.94
CA LEU A 145 3.46 15.95 1.98
C LEU A 145 2.60 17.15 2.36
N LYS A 146 1.36 16.94 2.81
CA LYS A 146 0.46 18.00 3.31
C LYS A 146 0.96 18.67 4.59
N SER A 147 1.75 17.99 5.41
CA SER A 147 2.35 18.55 6.62
C SER A 147 3.50 19.51 6.31
N LEU A 148 4.06 19.49 5.12
CA LEU A 148 5.15 20.36 4.72
C LEU A 148 4.64 21.75 4.29
N PRO A 149 5.42 22.82 4.55
CA PRO A 149 5.04 24.15 4.13
C PRO A 149 5.01 24.24 2.61
N SER A 150 3.86 24.58 2.03
CA SER A 150 3.75 24.96 0.63
C SER A 150 4.19 26.42 0.47
N LYS A 151 5.25 26.66 -0.32
CA LYS A 151 5.48 28.05 -0.77
C LYS A 151 4.59 28.33 -1.97
N PRO A 152 4.06 29.58 -2.10
CA PRO A 152 3.37 29.98 -3.32
C PRO A 152 4.28 29.74 -4.51
N GLN A 153 3.75 29.19 -5.57
CA GLN A 153 4.45 29.14 -6.88
C GLN A 153 4.58 30.59 -7.35
N GLN A 154 5.81 31.09 -7.43
CA GLN A 154 6.11 32.40 -8.02
C GLN A 154 6.21 32.24 -9.52
#